data_65fb3e9a9ce63a7de63c904f4f1c71c1
#
_entry.id   65fb3e9a9ce63a7de63c904f4f1c71c1
#
_cell.length_a   1.000
_cell.length_b   1.000
_cell.length_c   1.000
_cell.angle_alpha   90.00
_cell.angle_beta   90.00
_cell.angle_gamma   90.00
#
_symmetry.space_group_name_H-M   'P 1'
#
loop_
_entity.id
_entity.type
_entity.pdbx_description
1 polymer ?
#
loop_
_entity_poly.entity_id
_entity_poly.type
_entity_poly.pdbx_seq_one_letter_code
_entity_poly.pdbx_strand_id
1 'polypeptide(L)'
;MFCAHCGGSLHRQRNIRKKSDDVYFYHCLSQSRISKDTCPGVTIREDALLDMLADMLQDALDTALGQYTLSLAELPRQAADRAALREKITSRKQEIQRLRGIVRSLYENLVQGVLTKDEYFDYKEKYESRIADLAVEMEQLEDGLRTMDAQTEQHRVLEQDAAQIKTDRALTGALIERLIDRIEVSHDKQITVRYRFQSEFETYAEVLEQCRNM
;
A
#
# COMPACT_ATOMS: atom_id res chain seq x y z
N MET A 1 -10.20 15.24 -11.71
CA MET A 1 -11.47 14.88 -12.35
C MET A 1 -11.41 15.17 -13.83
N PHE A 2 -11.93 14.26 -14.65
CA PHE A 2 -11.75 14.31 -16.10
C PHE A 2 -13.07 14.02 -16.83
N CYS A 3 -13.17 14.52 -18.05
CA CYS A 3 -14.26 14.20 -18.95
C CYS A 3 -14.01 12.84 -19.59
N ALA A 4 -14.95 11.89 -19.45
CA ALA A 4 -14.82 10.54 -20.03
C ALA A 4 -14.77 10.55 -21.57
N HIS A 5 -15.29 11.60 -22.22
CA HIS A 5 -15.30 11.73 -23.68
C HIS A 5 -14.00 12.23 -24.28
N CYS A 6 -13.46 13.34 -23.74
CA CYS A 6 -12.29 13.99 -24.34
C CYS A 6 -11.03 13.90 -23.49
N GLY A 7 -11.10 13.26 -22.31
CA GLY A 7 -9.98 13.15 -21.38
C GLY A 7 -9.54 14.47 -20.72
N GLY A 8 -10.13 15.60 -21.10
CA GLY A 8 -9.81 16.91 -20.54
C GLY A 8 -10.26 17.06 -19.09
N SER A 9 -9.55 17.87 -18.31
CA SER A 9 -9.93 18.16 -16.91
C SER A 9 -11.26 18.90 -16.84
N LEU A 10 -12.08 18.55 -15.84
CA LEU A 10 -13.29 19.29 -15.52
C LEU A 10 -12.95 20.52 -14.69
N HIS A 11 -13.56 21.63 -15.00
CA HIS A 11 -13.35 22.90 -14.33
C HIS A 11 -14.48 23.21 -13.34
N ARG A 12 -14.12 23.59 -12.12
CA ARG A 12 -15.06 24.00 -11.10
C ARG A 12 -15.50 25.44 -11.36
N GLN A 13 -16.81 25.66 -11.46
CA GLN A 13 -17.41 26.98 -11.65
C GLN A 13 -18.42 27.25 -10.55
N ARG A 14 -18.36 28.46 -10.00
CA ARG A 14 -19.32 28.99 -9.03
C ARG A 14 -20.47 29.67 -9.75
N ASN A 15 -21.69 29.32 -9.38
CA ASN A 15 -22.89 30.01 -9.83
C ASN A 15 -23.47 30.80 -8.66
N ILE A 16 -23.33 32.14 -8.70
CA ILE A 16 -23.76 33.06 -7.65
C ILE A 16 -25.28 33.27 -7.77
N ARG A 17 -26.04 32.95 -6.74
CA ARG A 17 -27.47 33.14 -6.68
C ARG A 17 -27.78 34.30 -5.72
N LYS A 18 -28.63 35.23 -6.12
CA LYS A 18 -28.97 36.43 -5.32
C LYS A 18 -29.75 36.15 -4.01
N LYS A 19 -30.34 34.96 -3.83
CA LYS A 19 -31.25 34.63 -2.71
C LYS A 19 -31.03 33.25 -2.08
N SER A 20 -29.98 32.54 -2.44
CA SER A 20 -29.66 31.20 -1.91
C SER A 20 -28.16 30.98 -1.89
N ASP A 21 -27.71 29.93 -1.22
CA ASP A 21 -26.31 29.55 -1.20
C ASP A 21 -25.73 29.34 -2.60
N ASP A 22 -24.47 29.65 -2.75
CA ASP A 22 -23.75 29.47 -4.01
C ASP A 22 -23.72 27.98 -4.40
N VAL A 23 -23.97 27.74 -5.67
CA VAL A 23 -23.92 26.39 -6.23
C VAL A 23 -22.69 26.24 -7.10
N TYR A 24 -21.96 25.15 -6.93
CA TYR A 24 -20.78 24.84 -7.70
C TYR A 24 -21.07 23.72 -8.69
N PHE A 25 -20.46 23.82 -9.86
CA PHE A 25 -20.56 22.86 -10.96
C PHE A 25 -19.17 22.51 -11.46
N TYR A 26 -19.00 21.27 -11.88
CA TYR A 26 -17.87 20.83 -12.69
C TYR A 26 -18.33 20.72 -14.15
N HIS A 27 -17.57 21.28 -15.08
CA HIS A 27 -17.90 21.24 -16.50
C HIS A 27 -16.66 21.07 -17.38
N CYS A 28 -16.87 20.44 -18.53
CA CYS A 28 -15.86 20.26 -19.57
C CYS A 28 -15.81 21.50 -20.47
N LEU A 29 -14.63 22.10 -20.64
CA LEU A 29 -14.43 23.28 -21.49
C LEU A 29 -14.22 22.94 -22.97
N SER A 30 -13.99 21.68 -23.35
CA SER A 30 -13.70 21.29 -24.74
C SER A 30 -14.86 21.59 -25.68
N GLN A 31 -16.10 21.44 -25.22
CA GLN A 31 -17.30 21.78 -26.00
C GLN A 31 -17.34 23.26 -26.40
N SER A 32 -16.93 24.15 -25.52
CA SER A 32 -16.97 25.61 -25.75
C SER A 32 -15.72 26.15 -26.45
N ARG A 33 -14.58 25.47 -26.30
CA ARG A 33 -13.27 25.93 -26.79
C ARG A 33 -12.86 25.30 -28.13
N ILE A 34 -13.30 24.08 -28.42
CA ILE A 34 -12.87 23.37 -29.63
C ILE A 34 -14.05 23.25 -30.58
N SER A 35 -15.00 22.36 -30.34
CA SER A 35 -16.28 22.24 -31.04
C SER A 35 -17.23 21.32 -30.27
N LYS A 36 -18.54 21.43 -30.57
CA LYS A 36 -19.56 20.50 -30.05
C LYS A 36 -19.37 19.07 -30.58
N ASP A 37 -18.80 18.91 -31.75
CA ASP A 37 -18.57 17.61 -32.39
C ASP A 37 -17.40 16.87 -31.72
N THR A 38 -16.49 17.60 -31.08
CA THR A 38 -15.32 17.02 -30.37
C THR A 38 -15.70 16.45 -29.02
N CYS A 39 -16.68 17.06 -28.34
CA CYS A 39 -17.12 16.59 -27.02
C CYS A 39 -18.56 17.04 -26.77
N PRO A 40 -19.49 16.15 -26.41
CA PRO A 40 -20.87 16.50 -26.09
C PRO A 40 -20.98 17.41 -24.85
N GLY A 41 -19.87 17.58 -24.13
CA GLY A 41 -19.82 18.35 -22.89
C GLY A 41 -20.29 17.51 -21.69
N VAL A 42 -19.77 17.89 -20.55
CA VAL A 42 -20.17 17.33 -19.26
C VAL A 42 -20.44 18.48 -18.32
N THR A 43 -21.54 18.43 -17.60
CA THR A 43 -21.83 19.36 -16.51
C THR A 43 -22.50 18.59 -15.36
N ILE A 44 -21.89 18.65 -14.17
CA ILE A 44 -22.42 17.99 -12.98
C ILE A 44 -22.34 18.96 -11.78
N ARG A 45 -23.36 18.94 -10.93
CA ARG A 45 -23.34 19.72 -9.68
C ARG A 45 -22.37 19.08 -8.69
N GLU A 46 -21.65 19.94 -7.93
CA GLU A 46 -20.66 19.46 -6.97
C GLU A 46 -21.28 18.63 -5.84
N ASP A 47 -22.42 19.07 -5.29
CA ASP A 47 -23.12 18.35 -4.24
C ASP A 47 -23.56 16.94 -4.71
N ALA A 48 -24.23 16.85 -5.87
CA ALA A 48 -24.64 15.57 -6.43
C ALA A 48 -23.44 14.65 -6.74
N LEU A 49 -22.33 15.23 -7.21
CA LEU A 49 -21.09 14.49 -7.45
C LEU A 49 -20.50 13.91 -6.15
N LEU A 50 -20.44 14.74 -5.10
CA LEU A 50 -19.89 14.33 -3.80
C LEU A 50 -20.75 13.26 -3.13
N ASP A 51 -22.09 13.37 -3.22
CA ASP A 51 -23.00 12.34 -2.71
C ASP A 51 -22.79 11.00 -3.41
N MET A 52 -22.72 11.01 -4.75
CA MET A 52 -22.48 9.80 -5.54
C MET A 52 -21.11 9.19 -5.24
N LEU A 53 -20.08 10.04 -5.10
CA LEU A 53 -18.73 9.58 -4.75
C LEU A 53 -18.68 8.98 -3.34
N ALA A 54 -19.42 9.52 -2.38
CA ALA A 54 -19.47 8.98 -1.03
C ALA A 54 -20.08 7.57 -1.02
N ASP A 55 -21.17 7.36 -1.74
CA ASP A 55 -21.80 6.04 -1.88
C ASP A 55 -20.86 5.04 -2.57
N MET A 56 -20.27 5.44 -3.71
CA MET A 56 -19.33 4.59 -4.45
C MET A 56 -18.07 4.23 -3.63
N LEU A 57 -17.54 5.19 -2.88
CA LEU A 57 -16.39 4.95 -1.99
C LEU A 57 -16.76 4.00 -0.84
N GLN A 58 -17.95 4.19 -0.24
CA GLN A 58 -18.41 3.31 0.82
C GLN A 58 -18.55 1.87 0.33
N ASP A 59 -19.20 1.66 -0.82
CA ASP A 59 -19.38 0.34 -1.42
C ASP A 59 -18.04 -0.32 -1.78
N ALA A 60 -17.11 0.45 -2.35
CA ALA A 60 -15.78 -0.03 -2.71
C ALA A 60 -14.94 -0.41 -1.48
N LEU A 61 -15.00 0.40 -0.41
CA LEU A 61 -14.31 0.13 0.85
C LEU A 61 -14.93 -1.06 1.58
N ASP A 62 -16.27 -1.14 1.67
CA ASP A 62 -16.96 -2.29 2.27
C ASP A 62 -16.65 -3.59 1.52
N THR A 63 -16.52 -3.54 0.19
CA THR A 63 -16.11 -4.67 -0.63
C THR A 63 -14.65 -5.06 -0.35
N ALA A 64 -13.73 -4.09 -0.35
CA ALA A 64 -12.31 -4.32 -0.09
C ALA A 64 -12.09 -4.87 1.33
N LEU A 65 -12.72 -4.27 2.34
CA LEU A 65 -12.68 -4.72 3.73
C LEU A 65 -13.37 -6.08 3.92
N GLY A 66 -14.46 -6.35 3.19
CA GLY A 66 -15.15 -7.65 3.20
C GLY A 66 -14.30 -8.78 2.64
N GLN A 67 -13.58 -8.55 1.56
CA GLN A 67 -12.60 -9.51 1.04
C GLN A 67 -11.46 -9.76 2.03
N TYR A 68 -11.03 -8.73 2.74
CA TYR A 68 -10.02 -8.86 3.79
C TYR A 68 -10.55 -9.58 5.03
N THR A 69 -11.82 -9.40 5.44
CA THR A 69 -12.42 -10.12 6.57
C THR A 69 -12.51 -11.63 6.34
N LEU A 70 -12.61 -12.09 5.10
CA LEU A 70 -12.42 -13.50 4.76
C LEU A 70 -10.96 -13.95 5.03
N SER A 71 -10.00 -13.05 4.88
CA SER A 71 -8.60 -13.21 5.28
C SER A 71 -8.38 -13.05 6.80
N LEU A 72 -9.30 -12.45 7.54
CA LEU A 72 -9.23 -12.28 9.02
C LEU A 72 -9.35 -13.59 9.79
N ALA A 73 -9.93 -14.63 9.20
CA ALA A 73 -9.85 -15.98 9.76
C ALA A 73 -8.38 -16.46 9.87
N GLU A 74 -7.46 -15.79 9.15
CA GLU A 74 -6.02 -16.03 9.17
C GLU A 74 -5.25 -15.09 10.14
N LEU A 75 -5.89 -14.11 10.79
CA LEU A 75 -5.20 -13.19 11.72
C LEU A 75 -4.44 -13.88 12.86
N PRO A 76 -4.99 -14.92 13.53
CA PRO A 76 -4.23 -15.65 14.54
C PRO A 76 -2.98 -16.30 13.93
N ARG A 77 -3.08 -16.78 12.68
CA ARG A 77 -1.99 -17.37 11.92
C ARG A 77 -0.96 -16.31 11.55
N GLN A 78 -1.38 -15.16 11.04
CA GLN A 78 -0.47 -14.05 10.73
C GLN A 78 0.27 -13.53 11.96
N ALA A 79 -0.38 -13.45 13.12
CA ALA A 79 0.27 -13.08 14.38
C ALA A 79 1.31 -14.12 14.80
N ALA A 80 1.00 -15.43 14.65
CA ALA A 80 1.93 -16.52 14.90
C ALA A 80 3.12 -16.49 13.91
N ASP A 81 2.84 -16.24 12.63
CA ASP A 81 3.86 -16.13 11.58
C ASP A 81 4.83 -14.97 11.85
N ARG A 82 4.31 -13.80 12.29
CA ARG A 82 5.16 -12.67 12.72
C ARG A 82 6.01 -13.00 13.93
N ALA A 83 5.45 -13.68 14.93
CA ALA A 83 6.19 -14.11 16.10
C ALA A 83 7.31 -15.08 15.70
N ALA A 84 7.01 -16.04 14.83
CA ALA A 84 7.99 -16.99 14.30
C ALA A 84 9.10 -16.30 13.50
N LEU A 85 8.77 -15.28 12.66
CA LEU A 85 9.77 -14.48 11.95
C LEU A 85 10.68 -13.72 12.91
N ARG A 86 10.13 -13.09 13.94
CA ARG A 86 10.92 -12.37 14.97
C ARG A 86 11.85 -13.31 15.74
N GLU A 87 11.39 -14.51 16.05
CA GLU A 87 12.19 -15.54 16.69
C GLU A 87 13.35 -15.99 15.78
N LYS A 88 13.08 -16.25 14.50
CA LYS A 88 14.10 -16.59 13.51
C LYS A 88 15.16 -15.48 13.38
N ILE A 89 14.74 -14.21 13.27
CA ILE A 89 15.65 -13.05 13.20
C ILE A 89 16.54 -13.01 14.47
N THR A 90 15.95 -13.20 15.64
CA THR A 90 16.68 -13.20 16.92
C THR A 90 17.70 -14.33 16.96
N SER A 91 17.31 -15.54 16.54
CA SER A 91 18.19 -16.70 16.45
C SER A 91 19.37 -16.46 15.51
N ARG A 92 19.13 -15.88 14.32
CA ARG A 92 20.20 -15.54 13.36
C ARG A 92 21.16 -14.50 13.92
N LYS A 93 20.65 -13.48 14.60
CA LYS A 93 21.48 -12.48 15.29
C LYS A 93 22.40 -13.11 16.35
N GLN A 94 21.87 -14.03 17.14
CA GLN A 94 22.65 -14.74 18.15
C GLN A 94 23.71 -15.61 17.53
N GLU A 95 23.38 -16.34 16.43
CA GLU A 95 24.33 -17.18 15.72
C GLU A 95 25.48 -16.36 15.11
N ILE A 96 25.17 -15.22 14.48
CA ILE A 96 26.18 -14.29 13.96
C ILE A 96 27.11 -13.79 15.07
N GLN A 97 26.56 -13.42 16.23
CA GLN A 97 27.37 -12.97 17.37
C GLN A 97 28.27 -14.08 17.89
N ARG A 98 27.77 -15.32 17.97
CA ARG A 98 28.57 -16.48 18.35
C ARG A 98 29.71 -16.71 17.37
N LEU A 99 29.46 -16.71 16.06
CA LEU A 99 30.49 -16.90 15.04
C LEU A 99 31.54 -15.80 15.07
N ARG A 100 31.13 -14.54 15.28
CA ARG A 100 32.08 -13.42 15.46
C ARG A 100 32.97 -13.61 16.68
N GLY A 101 32.41 -14.18 17.77
CA GLY A 101 33.19 -14.57 18.95
C GLY A 101 34.25 -15.61 18.60
N ILE A 102 33.88 -16.66 17.83
CA ILE A 102 34.81 -17.68 17.37
C ILE A 102 35.93 -17.08 16.52
N VAL A 103 35.59 -16.23 15.53
CA VAL A 103 36.60 -15.58 14.68
C VAL A 103 37.61 -14.78 15.54
N ARG A 104 37.15 -14.12 16.61
CA ARG A 104 38.04 -13.42 17.54
C ARG A 104 38.96 -14.38 18.30
N SER A 105 38.44 -15.51 18.76
CA SER A 105 39.23 -16.53 19.47
C SER A 105 40.26 -17.23 18.54
N LEU A 106 39.96 -17.35 17.22
CA LEU A 106 40.95 -17.86 16.26
C LEU A 106 42.21 -16.99 16.20
N TYR A 107 42.05 -15.66 16.27
CA TYR A 107 43.20 -14.77 16.30
C TYR A 107 44.03 -14.94 17.59
N GLU A 108 43.37 -15.10 18.72
CA GLU A 108 44.04 -15.34 20.00
C GLU A 108 44.83 -16.66 19.97
N ASN A 109 44.24 -17.74 19.43
CA ASN A 109 44.88 -19.05 19.25
C ASN A 109 46.08 -19.00 18.29
N LEU A 110 46.00 -18.18 17.21
CA LEU A 110 47.12 -17.95 16.33
C LEU A 110 48.28 -17.28 17.04
N VAL A 111 47.99 -16.23 17.83
CA VAL A 111 49.02 -15.48 18.62
C VAL A 111 49.71 -16.39 19.65
N GLN A 112 48.94 -17.31 20.27
CA GLN A 112 49.42 -18.28 21.23
C GLN A 112 50.16 -19.48 20.61
N GLY A 113 50.21 -19.56 19.26
CA GLY A 113 50.86 -20.66 18.56
C GLY A 113 50.08 -21.98 18.57
N VAL A 114 48.78 -21.94 18.94
CA VAL A 114 47.89 -23.10 18.91
C VAL A 114 47.44 -23.45 17.50
N LEU A 115 47.32 -22.42 16.66
CA LEU A 115 46.97 -22.56 15.23
C LEU A 115 48.12 -22.10 14.37
N THR A 116 48.31 -22.77 13.23
CA THR A 116 49.17 -22.31 12.12
C THR A 116 48.48 -21.16 11.36
N LYS A 117 49.25 -20.40 10.58
CA LYS A 117 48.69 -19.32 9.76
C LYS A 117 47.67 -19.84 8.74
N ASP A 118 47.99 -20.98 8.11
CA ASP A 118 47.10 -21.57 7.07
C ASP A 118 45.76 -22.02 7.68
N GLU A 119 45.82 -22.74 8.80
CA GLU A 119 44.62 -23.14 9.54
C GLU A 119 43.76 -21.92 10.02
N TYR A 120 44.41 -20.85 10.45
CA TYR A 120 43.75 -19.63 10.83
C TYR A 120 42.98 -18.99 9.65
N PHE A 121 43.58 -18.90 8.47
CA PHE A 121 42.96 -18.32 7.31
C PHE A 121 41.80 -19.20 6.78
N ASP A 122 41.97 -20.53 6.76
CA ASP A 122 40.91 -21.47 6.36
C ASP A 122 39.68 -21.37 7.25
N TYR A 123 39.88 -21.40 8.58
CA TYR A 123 38.77 -21.27 9.52
C TYR A 123 38.13 -19.89 9.47
N LYS A 124 38.91 -18.84 9.36
CA LYS A 124 38.44 -17.48 9.26
C LYS A 124 37.54 -17.31 8.03
N GLU A 125 37.99 -17.70 6.86
CA GLU A 125 37.22 -17.63 5.63
C GLU A 125 35.89 -18.40 5.75
N LYS A 126 35.93 -19.62 6.28
CA LYS A 126 34.75 -20.45 6.52
C LYS A 126 33.72 -19.74 7.41
N TYR A 127 34.13 -19.18 8.53
CA TYR A 127 33.23 -18.52 9.47
C TYR A 127 32.73 -17.17 8.94
N GLU A 128 33.58 -16.40 8.25
CA GLU A 128 33.19 -15.13 7.62
C GLU A 128 32.18 -15.36 6.50
N SER A 129 32.36 -16.39 5.66
CA SER A 129 31.38 -16.80 4.66
C SER A 129 30.04 -17.15 5.29
N ARG A 130 30.07 -17.97 6.37
CA ARG A 130 28.82 -18.32 7.08
C ARG A 130 28.12 -17.12 7.71
N ILE A 131 28.88 -16.16 8.23
CA ILE A 131 28.32 -14.89 8.76
C ILE A 131 27.65 -14.09 7.65
N ALA A 132 28.26 -14.04 6.44
CA ALA A 132 27.69 -13.35 5.30
C ALA A 132 26.37 -14.00 4.84
N ASP A 133 26.32 -15.32 4.74
CA ASP A 133 25.10 -16.07 4.40
C ASP A 133 23.97 -15.78 5.39
N LEU A 134 24.27 -15.86 6.68
CA LEU A 134 23.31 -15.58 7.74
C LEU A 134 22.83 -14.10 7.74
N ALA A 135 23.69 -13.17 7.35
CA ALA A 135 23.32 -11.76 7.22
C ALA A 135 22.32 -11.55 6.09
N VAL A 136 22.50 -12.21 4.95
CA VAL A 136 21.56 -12.18 3.82
C VAL A 136 20.22 -12.83 4.20
N GLU A 137 20.25 -14.01 4.86
CA GLU A 137 19.03 -14.65 5.37
C GLU A 137 18.26 -13.71 6.32
N MET A 138 18.97 -13.03 7.20
CA MET A 138 18.37 -12.10 8.18
C MET A 138 17.72 -10.91 7.48
N GLU A 139 18.37 -10.31 6.48
CA GLU A 139 17.82 -9.20 5.70
C GLU A 139 16.51 -9.59 5.01
N GLN A 140 16.45 -10.78 4.41
CA GLN A 140 15.23 -11.30 3.79
C GLN A 140 14.09 -11.48 4.81
N LEU A 141 14.40 -11.99 6.00
CA LEU A 141 13.41 -12.15 7.07
C LEU A 141 12.92 -10.80 7.61
N GLU A 142 13.81 -9.80 7.73
CA GLU A 142 13.46 -8.43 8.16
C GLU A 142 12.61 -7.73 7.10
N ASP A 143 12.88 -7.93 5.82
CA ASP A 143 12.06 -7.40 4.71
C ASP A 143 10.66 -8.01 4.72
N GLY A 144 10.56 -9.32 4.89
CA GLY A 144 9.28 -10.00 5.02
C GLY A 144 8.46 -9.47 6.20
N LEU A 145 9.08 -9.26 7.35
CA LEU A 145 8.42 -8.71 8.53
C LEU A 145 7.95 -7.26 8.30
N ARG A 146 8.78 -6.41 7.66
CA ARG A 146 8.41 -5.02 7.31
C ARG A 146 7.20 -4.98 6.38
N THR A 147 7.17 -5.86 5.39
CA THR A 147 6.04 -5.97 4.45
C THR A 147 4.75 -6.33 5.18
N MET A 148 4.79 -7.34 6.07
CA MET A 148 3.62 -7.73 6.87
C MET A 148 3.14 -6.62 7.81
N ASP A 149 4.06 -5.87 8.42
CA ASP A 149 3.70 -4.77 9.32
C ASP A 149 3.09 -3.58 8.55
N ALA A 150 3.65 -3.23 7.37
CA ALA A 150 3.12 -2.20 6.49
C ALA A 150 1.69 -2.52 6.02
N GLN A 151 1.43 -3.76 5.61
CA GLN A 151 0.11 -4.21 5.18
C GLN A 151 -0.94 -4.10 6.30
N THR A 152 -0.57 -4.42 7.52
CA THR A 152 -1.50 -4.31 8.67
C THR A 152 -1.84 -2.86 8.97
N GLU A 153 -0.85 -1.97 8.92
CA GLU A 153 -1.08 -0.55 9.15
C GLU A 153 -1.96 0.06 8.05
N GLN A 154 -1.71 -0.30 6.80
CA GLN A 154 -2.53 0.13 5.68
C GLN A 154 -3.99 -0.29 5.81
N HIS A 155 -4.24 -1.55 6.20
CA HIS A 155 -5.59 -2.03 6.48
C HIS A 155 -6.28 -1.23 7.59
N ARG A 156 -5.57 -0.97 8.69
CA ARG A 156 -6.08 -0.17 9.80
C ARG A 156 -6.49 1.24 9.36
N VAL A 157 -5.71 1.86 8.46
CA VAL A 157 -6.02 3.18 7.91
C VAL A 157 -7.28 3.12 7.05
N LEU A 158 -7.43 2.10 6.19
CA LEU A 158 -8.63 1.93 5.37
C LEU A 158 -9.90 1.68 6.21
N GLU A 159 -9.80 0.91 7.30
CA GLU A 159 -10.92 0.74 8.24
C GLU A 159 -11.34 2.08 8.87
N GLN A 160 -10.38 2.89 9.26
CA GLN A 160 -10.66 4.22 9.82
C GLN A 160 -11.31 5.15 8.80
N ASP A 161 -10.83 5.15 7.56
CA ASP A 161 -11.40 5.94 6.47
C ASP A 161 -12.83 5.52 6.14
N ALA A 162 -13.09 4.21 6.07
CA ALA A 162 -14.43 3.67 5.86
C ALA A 162 -15.41 4.06 6.99
N ALA A 163 -14.96 3.96 8.25
CA ALA A 163 -15.73 4.36 9.40
C ALA A 163 -16.06 5.86 9.38
N GLN A 164 -15.11 6.70 8.99
CA GLN A 164 -15.30 8.15 8.86
C GLN A 164 -16.34 8.49 7.78
N ILE A 165 -16.24 7.90 6.59
CA ILE A 165 -17.19 8.13 5.49
C ILE A 165 -18.59 7.70 5.91
N LYS A 166 -18.71 6.55 6.58
CA LYS A 166 -19.98 6.01 7.05
C LYS A 166 -20.67 6.91 8.09
N THR A 167 -19.89 7.59 8.93
CA THR A 167 -20.40 8.44 10.00
C THR A 167 -20.77 9.83 9.47
N ASP A 168 -19.90 10.47 8.75
CA ASP A 168 -20.02 11.90 8.42
C ASP A 168 -20.43 12.15 6.96
N ARG A 169 -20.31 11.15 6.07
CA ARG A 169 -20.46 11.28 4.60
C ARG A 169 -19.65 12.45 4.00
N ALA A 170 -18.78 13.05 4.80
CA ALA A 170 -18.00 14.23 4.42
C ALA A 170 -16.71 13.80 3.69
N LEU A 171 -16.70 13.97 2.38
CA LEU A 171 -15.51 13.77 1.56
C LEU A 171 -14.62 15.02 1.62
N THR A 172 -13.59 14.97 2.45
CA THR A 172 -12.54 16.01 2.44
C THR A 172 -11.61 15.83 1.25
N GLY A 173 -11.01 16.95 0.77
CA GLY A 173 -10.03 16.87 -0.32
C GLY A 173 -8.89 15.90 -0.03
N ALA A 174 -8.38 15.89 1.20
CA ALA A 174 -7.32 14.97 1.63
C ALA A 174 -7.74 13.49 1.56
N LEU A 175 -9.01 13.19 1.91
CA LEU A 175 -9.55 11.83 1.84
C LEU A 175 -9.69 11.37 0.37
N ILE A 176 -10.19 12.26 -0.49
CA ILE A 176 -10.31 12.02 -1.93
C ILE A 176 -8.93 11.76 -2.56
N GLU A 177 -7.93 12.59 -2.27
CA GLU A 177 -6.57 12.43 -2.79
C GLU A 177 -5.91 11.13 -2.32
N ARG A 178 -6.20 10.67 -1.10
CA ARG A 178 -5.65 9.42 -0.56
C ARG A 178 -6.29 8.17 -1.17
N LEU A 179 -7.62 8.18 -1.35
CA LEU A 179 -8.37 6.98 -1.76
C LEU A 179 -8.59 6.89 -3.27
N ILE A 180 -8.60 8.01 -3.98
CA ILE A 180 -8.96 8.06 -5.40
C ILE A 180 -7.75 8.48 -6.24
N ASP A 181 -7.47 7.69 -7.27
CA ASP A 181 -6.49 8.03 -8.30
C ASP A 181 -7.11 8.92 -9.39
N ARG A 182 -8.28 8.51 -9.90
CA ARG A 182 -8.93 9.17 -11.03
C ARG A 182 -10.44 9.12 -10.94
N ILE A 183 -11.09 10.23 -11.28
CA ILE A 183 -12.55 10.32 -11.46
C ILE A 183 -12.81 10.76 -12.88
N GLU A 184 -13.63 10.02 -13.62
CA GLU A 184 -14.10 10.33 -14.94
C GLU A 184 -15.63 10.48 -14.93
N VAL A 185 -16.13 11.54 -15.58
CA VAL A 185 -17.57 11.80 -15.67
C VAL A 185 -17.99 11.81 -17.12
N SER A 186 -19.02 11.03 -17.46
CA SER A 186 -19.60 10.96 -18.80
C SER A 186 -20.67 12.04 -18.99
N HIS A 187 -21.10 12.23 -20.26
CA HIS A 187 -22.21 13.12 -20.61
C HIS A 187 -23.51 12.71 -19.90
N ASP A 188 -23.75 11.42 -19.77
CA ASP A 188 -24.91 10.83 -19.10
C ASP A 188 -24.81 10.89 -17.57
N LYS A 189 -23.80 11.61 -17.06
CA LYS A 189 -23.50 11.75 -15.64
C LYS A 189 -23.12 10.43 -14.95
N GLN A 190 -22.71 9.43 -15.71
CA GLN A 190 -22.09 8.25 -15.14
C GLN A 190 -20.70 8.62 -14.63
N ILE A 191 -20.37 8.15 -13.44
CA ILE A 191 -19.10 8.39 -12.77
C ILE A 191 -18.31 7.08 -12.76
N THR A 192 -17.10 7.13 -13.26
CA THR A 192 -16.13 6.03 -13.16
C THR A 192 -15.02 6.48 -12.22
N VAL A 193 -14.76 5.68 -11.19
CA VAL A 193 -13.73 5.97 -10.19
C VAL A 193 -12.66 4.88 -10.25
N ARG A 194 -11.41 5.32 -10.31
CA ARG A 194 -10.25 4.45 -10.09
C ARG A 194 -9.74 4.69 -8.69
N TYR A 195 -9.77 3.67 -7.87
CA TYR A 195 -9.32 3.74 -6.48
C TYR A 195 -7.84 3.36 -6.38
N ARG A 196 -7.10 4.00 -5.47
CA ARG A 196 -5.68 3.69 -5.22
C ARG A 196 -5.50 2.35 -4.51
N PHE A 197 -6.40 2.03 -3.59
CA PHE A 197 -6.33 0.81 -2.81
C PHE A 197 -6.67 -0.46 -3.60
N GLN A 198 -7.35 -0.38 -4.76
CA GLN A 198 -7.67 -1.57 -5.57
C GLN A 198 -6.44 -2.22 -6.19
N SER A 199 -5.51 -1.42 -6.75
CA SER A 199 -4.28 -1.95 -7.34
C SER A 199 -3.37 -2.66 -6.32
N GLU A 200 -3.45 -2.24 -5.07
CA GLU A 200 -2.67 -2.81 -3.97
C GLU A 200 -3.25 -4.16 -3.51
N PHE A 201 -4.58 -4.32 -3.54
CA PHE A 201 -5.25 -5.59 -3.23
C PHE A 201 -5.09 -6.64 -4.34
N GLU A 202 -5.06 -6.25 -5.61
CA GLU A 202 -4.78 -7.15 -6.73
C GLU A 202 -3.35 -7.72 -6.61
N THR A 203 -2.37 -6.87 -6.32
CA THR A 203 -0.98 -7.29 -6.07
C THR A 203 -0.86 -8.23 -4.86
N TYR A 204 -1.68 -8.02 -3.83
CA TYR A 204 -1.69 -8.86 -2.63
C TYR A 204 -2.22 -10.27 -2.92
N ALA A 205 -3.30 -10.38 -3.68
CA ALA A 205 -3.86 -11.66 -4.09
C ALA A 205 -2.85 -12.49 -4.91
N GLU A 206 -2.10 -11.85 -5.82
CA GLU A 206 -1.04 -12.48 -6.61
C GLU A 206 0.12 -12.96 -5.74
N VAL A 207 0.56 -12.17 -4.76
CA VAL A 207 1.65 -12.55 -3.83
C VAL A 207 1.24 -13.70 -2.93
N LEU A 208 0.01 -13.71 -2.41
CA LEU A 208 -0.51 -14.83 -1.62
C LEU A 208 -0.59 -16.13 -2.42
N GLU A 209 -0.96 -16.05 -3.69
CA GLU A 209 -1.04 -17.20 -4.58
C GLU A 209 0.36 -17.77 -4.90
N GLN A 210 1.36 -16.89 -5.07
CA GLN A 210 2.76 -17.30 -5.22
C GLN A 210 3.33 -17.95 -3.97
N CYS A 211 3.04 -17.40 -2.78
CA CYS A 211 3.49 -18.00 -1.51
C CYS A 211 2.81 -19.34 -1.18
N ARG A 212 1.61 -19.59 -1.71
CA ARG A 212 0.91 -20.87 -1.55
C ARG A 212 1.48 -21.98 -2.43
N ASN A 213 2.13 -21.59 -3.52
CA ASN A 213 2.72 -22.52 -4.51
C ASN A 213 4.22 -22.80 -4.28
N MET A 214 4.83 -22.23 -3.22
CA MET A 214 6.16 -22.56 -2.71
C MET A 214 6.06 -23.47 -1.47
#